data_f64bff3c45348ef9960323b6a0434fe7
#
_entry.id   f64bff3c45348ef9960323b6a0434fe7
#
_cell.length_a   1.000
_cell.length_b   1.000
_cell.length_c   1.000
_cell.angle_alpha   90.00
_cell.angle_beta   90.00
_cell.angle_gamma   90.00
#
_symmetry.space_group_name_H-M   'P 1'
#
loop_
_entity.id
_entity.type
_entity.pdbx_description
1 polymer ?
#
loop_
_entity_poly.entity_id
_entity_poly.type
_entity_poly.pdbx_seq_one_letter_code
_entity_poly.pdbx_strand_id
1 'polypeptide(L)'
;LPLASCTSLVFRPENVARPTTVYVLREALHVGIVVPDPKEAPTRYVEYGYGDWAWYALGQESWWRVFPTVLWPTQATLCRRVWPARDEEELARLLAQRGCEADAMQVEAERVVEFARGIEARFASGAEARRDELRMDFVKAEGSYWFGNTCADVAADWCEQLGCDVGWVLIRGSLRVKREAAR
;
A
#
# COMPACT_ATOMS: atom_id res chain seq x y z
N LEU A 1 27.81 -2.95 0.73
CA LEU A 1 27.17 -3.69 -0.38
C LEU A 1 25.85 -3.01 -0.65
N PRO A 2 25.58 -2.48 -1.86
CA PRO A 2 24.25 -2.02 -2.19
C PRO A 2 23.33 -3.24 -2.16
N LEU A 3 22.26 -3.18 -1.37
CA LEU A 3 21.12 -4.08 -1.48
C LEU A 3 20.39 -3.76 -2.81
N ALA A 4 21.09 -3.96 -3.90
CA ALA A 4 20.51 -3.86 -5.21
C ALA A 4 19.57 -5.03 -5.38
N SER A 5 18.29 -4.72 -5.62
CA SER A 5 17.33 -5.61 -6.23
C SER A 5 16.46 -6.51 -5.35
N CYS A 6 15.91 -5.98 -4.25
CA CYS A 6 14.68 -6.53 -3.68
C CYS A 6 13.44 -5.73 -4.16
N THR A 7 13.53 -5.05 -5.30
CA THR A 7 12.43 -4.25 -5.86
C THR A 7 11.80 -4.97 -7.04
N SER A 8 10.50 -5.28 -6.93
CA SER A 8 9.72 -5.78 -8.06
C SER A 8 9.23 -4.62 -8.92
N LEU A 9 9.21 -4.84 -10.23
CA LEU A 9 8.58 -3.91 -11.18
C LEU A 9 7.11 -4.26 -11.34
N VAL A 10 6.27 -3.23 -11.24
CA VAL A 10 4.85 -3.30 -11.54
C VAL A 10 4.65 -2.80 -12.97
N PHE A 11 4.06 -3.62 -13.82
CA PHE A 11 3.72 -3.30 -15.20
C PHE A 11 2.24 -2.92 -15.25
N ARG A 12 1.95 -1.77 -15.85
CA ARG A 12 0.59 -1.25 -15.99
C ARG A 12 -0.25 -2.17 -16.86
N PRO A 13 -1.56 -2.29 -16.61
CA PRO A 13 -2.45 -3.01 -17.51
C PRO A 13 -2.53 -2.30 -18.87
N GLU A 14 -2.65 -3.10 -19.93
CA GLU A 14 -2.92 -2.60 -21.27
C GLU A 14 -4.43 -2.44 -21.49
N ASN A 15 -4.81 -1.50 -22.36
CA ASN A 15 -6.20 -1.31 -22.83
C ASN A 15 -7.24 -1.06 -21.72
N VAL A 16 -6.94 -0.12 -20.81
CA VAL A 16 -7.87 0.32 -19.76
C VAL A 16 -9.00 1.14 -20.39
N ALA A 17 -10.24 0.69 -20.25
CA ALA A 17 -11.41 1.34 -20.86
C ALA A 17 -11.89 2.54 -20.05
N ARG A 18 -11.90 2.44 -18.72
CA ARG A 18 -12.28 3.51 -17.79
C ARG A 18 -11.13 3.74 -16.80
N PRO A 19 -10.12 4.55 -17.20
CA PRO A 19 -8.92 4.72 -16.42
C PRO A 19 -9.17 5.50 -15.12
N THR A 20 -8.59 5.00 -14.04
CA THR A 20 -8.52 5.66 -12.74
C THR A 20 -7.07 5.62 -12.27
N THR A 21 -6.55 6.75 -11.81
CA THR A 21 -5.18 6.84 -11.30
C THR A 21 -5.11 6.28 -9.88
N VAL A 22 -4.21 5.34 -9.66
CA VAL A 22 -3.83 4.81 -8.36
C VAL A 22 -2.32 4.93 -8.18
N TYR A 23 -1.84 4.83 -6.94
CA TYR A 23 -0.42 5.05 -6.65
C TYR A 23 0.14 3.91 -5.82
N VAL A 24 1.32 3.43 -6.20
CA VAL A 24 2.18 2.62 -5.34
C VAL A 24 2.97 3.59 -4.46
N LEU A 25 2.66 3.60 -3.17
CA LEU A 25 3.29 4.47 -2.18
C LEU A 25 4.45 3.75 -1.51
N ARG A 26 5.53 4.49 -1.28
CA ARG A 26 6.68 4.04 -0.48
C ARG A 26 6.99 5.09 0.59
N GLU A 27 7.01 4.67 1.83
CA GLU A 27 7.36 5.49 3.00
C GLU A 27 8.34 4.71 3.87
N ALA A 28 9.62 5.11 3.91
CA ALA A 28 10.67 4.44 4.68
C ALA A 28 10.69 2.90 4.50
N LEU A 29 10.14 2.15 5.43
CA LEU A 29 10.06 0.68 5.42
C LEU A 29 8.66 0.15 5.05
N HIS A 30 7.79 1.02 4.50
CA HIS A 30 6.41 0.68 4.19
C HIS A 30 6.09 0.84 2.70
N VAL A 31 5.30 -0.10 2.18
CA VAL A 31 4.69 -0.04 0.85
C VAL A 31 3.18 -0.13 1.01
N GLY A 32 2.47 0.77 0.37
CA GLY A 32 1.01 0.81 0.35
C GLY A 32 0.45 1.16 -1.02
N ILE A 33 -0.85 1.09 -1.16
CA ILE A 33 -1.59 1.49 -2.36
C ILE A 33 -2.52 2.65 -2.01
N VAL A 34 -2.44 3.74 -2.78
CA VAL A 34 -3.35 4.89 -2.64
C VAL A 34 -4.32 4.89 -3.80
N VAL A 35 -5.60 4.95 -3.48
CA VAL A 35 -6.70 4.99 -4.47
C VAL A 35 -7.63 6.17 -4.20
N PRO A 36 -8.35 6.68 -5.21
CA PRO A 36 -9.47 7.58 -4.97
C PRO A 36 -10.51 6.90 -4.06
N ASP A 37 -11.06 7.64 -3.10
CA ASP A 37 -12.12 7.10 -2.23
C ASP A 37 -13.38 6.81 -3.06
N PRO A 38 -13.85 5.57 -3.14
CA PRO A 38 -15.04 5.23 -3.94
C PRO A 38 -16.32 5.96 -3.53
N LYS A 39 -16.36 6.47 -2.28
CA LYS A 39 -17.53 7.15 -1.71
C LYS A 39 -17.48 8.67 -1.90
N GLU A 40 -16.27 9.25 -1.95
CA GLU A 40 -16.06 10.70 -1.93
C GLU A 40 -15.07 11.20 -3.00
N ALA A 41 -14.82 10.39 -4.05
CA ALA A 41 -14.01 10.84 -5.18
C ALA A 41 -14.69 12.03 -5.91
N PRO A 42 -13.95 13.02 -6.42
CA PRO A 42 -12.47 13.08 -6.45
C PRO A 42 -11.84 13.83 -5.26
N THR A 43 -12.60 14.16 -4.22
CA THR A 43 -12.16 15.04 -3.13
C THR A 43 -11.39 14.35 -2.01
N ARG A 44 -11.14 13.07 -2.16
CA ARG A 44 -10.47 12.26 -1.11
C ARG A 44 -9.78 11.05 -1.71
N TYR A 45 -8.63 10.71 -1.15
CA TYR A 45 -7.90 9.48 -1.46
C TYR A 45 -7.72 8.66 -0.18
N VAL A 46 -7.66 7.35 -0.35
CA VAL A 46 -7.42 6.42 0.76
C VAL A 46 -6.19 5.59 0.45
N GLU A 47 -5.29 5.55 1.41
CA GLU A 47 -4.15 4.63 1.42
C GLU A 47 -4.53 3.39 2.19
N TYR A 48 -4.21 2.26 1.61
CA TYR A 48 -4.26 0.95 2.26
C TYR A 48 -2.86 0.38 2.37
N GLY A 49 -2.57 -0.20 3.52
CA GLY A 49 -1.29 -0.84 3.79
C GLY A 49 -1.46 -2.10 4.62
N TYR A 50 -0.38 -2.88 4.67
CA TYR A 50 -0.28 -4.12 5.42
C TYR A 50 1.00 -4.11 6.24
N GLY A 51 0.98 -4.71 7.43
CA GLY A 51 2.14 -4.71 8.28
C GLY A 51 2.03 -5.63 9.49
N ASP A 52 3.02 -5.56 10.36
CA ASP A 52 3.00 -6.22 11.67
C ASP A 52 2.13 -5.43 12.65
N TRP A 53 1.24 -6.13 13.36
CA TRP A 53 0.32 -5.52 14.32
C TRP A 53 1.06 -4.81 15.47
N ALA A 54 2.04 -5.47 16.07
CA ALA A 54 2.73 -4.92 17.23
C ALA A 54 3.59 -3.71 16.84
N TRP A 55 4.22 -3.77 15.68
CA TRP A 55 5.05 -2.67 15.16
C TRP A 55 4.20 -1.47 14.76
N TYR A 56 3.26 -1.67 13.83
CA TYR A 56 2.50 -0.56 13.24
C TYR A 56 1.32 -0.10 14.08
N ALA A 57 0.48 -1.02 14.56
CA ALA A 57 -0.74 -0.65 15.27
C ALA A 57 -0.49 -0.30 16.74
N LEU A 58 0.46 -0.98 17.41
CA LEU A 58 0.78 -0.74 18.81
C LEU A 58 2.02 0.15 19.03
N GLY A 59 2.71 0.56 17.96
CA GLY A 59 3.90 1.43 18.06
C GLY A 59 5.09 0.80 18.78
N GLN A 60 5.20 -0.53 18.79
CA GLN A 60 6.29 -1.24 19.46
C GLN A 60 7.54 -1.29 18.55
N GLU A 61 8.09 -0.13 18.20
CA GLU A 61 9.14 0.08 17.20
C GLU A 61 10.57 -0.16 17.75
N SER A 62 10.74 -1.09 18.68
CA SER A 62 12.08 -1.44 19.18
C SER A 62 12.86 -2.22 18.13
N TRP A 63 14.10 -1.79 17.81
CA TRP A 63 14.93 -2.34 16.73
C TRP A 63 15.18 -3.85 16.84
N TRP A 64 15.26 -4.42 18.06
CA TRP A 64 15.37 -5.88 18.28
C TRP A 64 14.11 -6.66 17.93
N ARG A 65 12.95 -6.00 17.76
CA ARG A 65 11.72 -6.64 17.30
C ARG A 65 11.65 -6.81 15.79
N VAL A 66 12.46 -6.07 15.03
CA VAL A 66 12.54 -6.23 13.56
C VAL A 66 12.93 -7.67 13.21
N PHE A 67 13.91 -8.25 13.89
CA PHE A 67 14.35 -9.60 13.60
C PHE A 67 13.28 -10.68 13.85
N PRO A 68 12.63 -10.74 15.03
CA PRO A 68 11.52 -11.66 15.22
C PRO A 68 10.37 -11.45 14.23
N THR A 69 10.00 -10.21 13.94
CA THR A 69 8.90 -9.85 13.03
C THR A 69 9.14 -10.34 11.59
N VAL A 70 10.40 -10.40 11.16
CA VAL A 70 10.76 -10.88 9.82
C VAL A 70 10.98 -12.39 9.79
N LEU A 71 11.53 -13.00 10.87
CA LEU A 71 11.90 -14.41 10.90
C LEU A 71 10.77 -15.34 11.37
N TRP A 72 9.83 -14.85 12.18
CA TRP A 72 8.72 -15.64 12.70
C TRP A 72 7.36 -15.01 12.31
N PRO A 73 6.37 -15.84 11.96
CA PRO A 73 5.02 -15.37 11.71
C PRO A 73 4.44 -14.62 12.94
N THR A 74 4.10 -13.35 12.76
CA THR A 74 3.47 -12.49 13.78
C THR A 74 2.07 -12.09 13.33
N GLN A 75 1.25 -11.54 14.23
CA GLN A 75 -0.07 -11.03 13.88
C GLN A 75 0.06 -9.90 12.85
N ALA A 76 -0.58 -10.06 11.72
CA ALA A 76 -0.64 -9.03 10.69
C ALA A 76 -1.74 -8.00 10.95
N THR A 77 -1.59 -6.83 10.35
CA THR A 77 -2.59 -5.74 10.35
C THR A 77 -2.82 -5.18 8.96
N LEU A 78 -4.07 -4.81 8.67
CA LEU A 78 -4.39 -3.86 7.62
C LEU A 78 -4.41 -2.46 8.23
N CYS A 79 -3.90 -1.49 7.50
CA CYS A 79 -4.02 -0.10 7.88
C CYS A 79 -4.69 0.72 6.78
N ARG A 80 -5.32 1.82 7.22
CA ARG A 80 -6.01 2.76 6.36
C ARG A 80 -5.68 4.19 6.79
N ARG A 81 -5.30 5.03 5.81
CA ARG A 81 -5.08 6.48 6.00
C ARG A 81 -5.84 7.26 4.95
N VAL A 82 -6.56 8.27 5.40
CA VAL A 82 -7.27 9.19 4.51
C VAL A 82 -6.38 10.38 4.15
N TRP A 83 -6.29 10.69 2.87
CA TRP A 83 -5.62 11.86 2.31
C TRP A 83 -6.68 12.84 1.82
N PRO A 84 -6.85 14.01 2.49
CA PRO A 84 -7.85 15.01 2.10
C PRO A 84 -7.31 15.86 0.93
N ALA A 85 -7.25 15.27 -0.25
CA ALA A 85 -6.78 15.90 -1.47
C ALA A 85 -7.92 15.98 -2.48
N ARG A 86 -8.13 17.16 -3.06
CA ARG A 86 -9.20 17.41 -4.04
C ARG A 86 -8.84 16.98 -5.45
N ASP A 87 -7.54 16.82 -5.70
CA ASP A 87 -6.98 16.42 -6.98
C ASP A 87 -5.61 15.73 -6.81
N GLU A 88 -5.07 15.24 -7.91
CA GLU A 88 -3.79 14.53 -7.93
C GLU A 88 -2.60 15.44 -7.56
N GLU A 89 -2.67 16.74 -7.89
CA GLU A 89 -1.60 17.69 -7.57
C GLU A 89 -1.55 17.96 -6.06
N GLU A 90 -2.70 18.14 -5.42
CA GLU A 90 -2.77 18.28 -3.97
C GLU A 90 -2.32 17.01 -3.25
N LEU A 91 -2.72 15.83 -3.76
CA LEU A 91 -2.23 14.56 -3.24
C LEU A 91 -0.71 14.47 -3.33
N ALA A 92 -0.14 14.76 -4.48
CA ALA A 92 1.31 14.71 -4.68
C ALA A 92 2.05 15.64 -3.70
N ARG A 93 1.54 16.85 -3.45
CA ARG A 93 2.09 17.77 -2.45
C ARG A 93 2.03 17.21 -1.03
N LEU A 94 0.88 16.64 -0.64
CA LEU A 94 0.72 16.04 0.70
C LEU A 94 1.65 14.84 0.90
N LEU A 95 1.82 13.98 -0.11
CA LEU A 95 2.72 12.85 -0.08
C LEU A 95 4.18 13.32 0.04
N ALA A 96 4.59 14.31 -0.76
CA ALA A 96 5.93 14.86 -0.71
C ALA A 96 6.26 15.52 0.65
N GLN A 97 5.32 16.26 1.24
CA GLN A 97 5.47 16.87 2.57
C GLN A 97 5.71 15.81 3.67
N ARG A 98 5.20 14.61 3.48
CA ARG A 98 5.40 13.49 4.40
C ARG A 98 6.67 12.68 4.10
N GLY A 99 7.37 12.99 3.03
CA GLY A 99 8.55 12.23 2.59
C GLY A 99 8.21 10.92 1.88
N CYS A 100 6.98 10.78 1.40
CA CYS A 100 6.56 9.61 0.63
C CYS A 100 6.98 9.73 -0.84
N GLU A 101 7.43 8.62 -1.42
CA GLU A 101 7.54 8.47 -2.86
C GLU A 101 6.29 7.76 -3.40
N ALA A 102 5.76 8.22 -4.52
CA ALA A 102 4.59 7.61 -5.14
C ALA A 102 4.78 7.46 -6.64
N ASP A 103 4.53 6.27 -7.15
CA ASP A 103 4.50 5.99 -8.59
C ASP A 103 3.04 5.84 -9.03
N ALA A 104 2.58 6.71 -9.93
CA ALA A 104 1.23 6.67 -10.48
C ALA A 104 1.08 5.60 -11.56
N MET A 105 -0.08 4.94 -11.58
CA MET A 105 -0.48 4.03 -12.64
C MET A 105 -1.98 4.15 -12.90
N GLN A 106 -2.39 3.92 -14.16
CA GLN A 106 -3.81 3.88 -14.52
C GLN A 106 -4.30 2.45 -14.58
N VAL A 107 -5.42 2.20 -13.93
CA VAL A 107 -6.09 0.91 -13.85
C VAL A 107 -7.59 1.06 -14.11
N GLU A 108 -8.30 -0.03 -14.30
CA GLU A 108 -9.75 0.00 -14.53
C GLU A 108 -10.50 0.44 -13.27
N ALA A 109 -11.41 1.41 -13.39
CA ALA A 109 -12.14 2.01 -12.27
C ALA A 109 -12.94 0.98 -11.46
N GLU A 110 -13.56 0.00 -12.12
CA GLU A 110 -14.29 -1.06 -11.42
C GLU A 110 -13.41 -1.88 -10.50
N ARG A 111 -12.17 -2.19 -10.91
CA ARG A 111 -11.23 -2.93 -10.09
C ARG A 111 -10.84 -2.14 -8.83
N VAL A 112 -10.74 -0.82 -8.95
CA VAL A 112 -10.48 0.04 -7.79
C VAL A 112 -11.64 0.01 -6.79
N VAL A 113 -12.89 0.08 -7.28
CA VAL A 113 -14.08 0.00 -6.41
C VAL A 113 -14.17 -1.36 -5.71
N GLU A 114 -13.91 -2.44 -6.43
CA GLU A 114 -13.93 -3.81 -5.90
C GLU A 114 -12.84 -4.04 -4.85
N PHE A 115 -11.62 -3.64 -5.16
CA PHE A 115 -10.47 -3.65 -4.28
C PHE A 115 -10.73 -2.88 -2.97
N ALA A 116 -11.13 -1.61 -3.08
CA ALA A 116 -11.41 -0.78 -1.91
C ALA A 116 -12.56 -1.36 -1.06
N ARG A 117 -13.62 -1.87 -1.69
CA ARG A 117 -14.74 -2.51 -0.98
C ARG A 117 -14.28 -3.73 -0.18
N GLY A 118 -13.41 -4.56 -0.75
CA GLY A 118 -12.86 -5.73 -0.07
C GLY A 118 -12.09 -5.38 1.20
N ILE A 119 -11.26 -4.33 1.14
CA ILE A 119 -10.50 -3.87 2.32
C ILE A 119 -11.41 -3.14 3.31
N GLU A 120 -12.27 -2.23 2.84
CA GLU A 120 -13.21 -1.48 3.71
C GLU A 120 -14.16 -2.40 4.49
N ALA A 121 -14.53 -3.55 3.96
CA ALA A 121 -15.32 -4.55 4.67
C ALA A 121 -14.64 -5.03 5.96
N ARG A 122 -13.30 -5.03 6.02
CA ARG A 122 -12.53 -5.39 7.22
C ARG A 122 -12.63 -4.31 8.32
N PHE A 123 -12.91 -3.08 7.93
CA PHE A 123 -13.11 -1.94 8.84
C PHE A 123 -14.57 -1.70 9.19
N ALA A 124 -15.50 -2.56 8.75
CA ALA A 124 -16.95 -2.37 8.95
C ALA A 124 -17.36 -2.33 10.44
N SER A 125 -16.65 -3.06 11.31
CA SER A 125 -16.86 -3.03 12.77
C SER A 125 -16.11 -1.90 13.49
N GLY A 126 -15.46 -1.00 12.72
CA GLY A 126 -14.59 0.05 13.25
C GLY A 126 -13.12 -0.38 13.34
N ALA A 127 -12.25 0.59 13.61
CA ALA A 127 -10.84 0.32 13.82
C ALA A 127 -10.60 -0.34 15.19
N GLU A 128 -9.73 -1.35 15.24
CA GLU A 128 -9.30 -2.01 16.48
C GLU A 128 -8.19 -1.20 17.20
N ALA A 129 -7.43 -0.43 16.44
CA ALA A 129 -6.43 0.52 16.93
C ALA A 129 -6.34 1.73 16.02
N ARG A 130 -5.87 2.86 16.58
CA ARG A 130 -5.60 4.09 15.85
C ARG A 130 -4.31 4.72 16.35
N ARG A 131 -3.51 5.19 15.43
CA ARG A 131 -2.33 6.02 15.73
C ARG A 131 -2.50 7.40 15.12
N ASP A 132 -2.75 8.38 15.98
CA ASP A 132 -3.05 9.76 15.56
C ASP A 132 -1.83 10.44 14.91
N GLU A 133 -0.61 10.15 15.37
CA GLU A 133 0.63 10.64 14.78
C GLU A 133 0.84 10.17 13.34
N LEU A 134 0.34 8.99 12.99
CA LEU A 134 0.34 8.44 11.64
C LEU A 134 -0.94 8.81 10.87
N ARG A 135 -1.99 9.24 11.56
CA ARG A 135 -3.35 9.40 11.05
C ARG A 135 -3.87 8.12 10.41
N MET A 136 -3.56 6.98 11.03
CA MET A 136 -3.91 5.65 10.52
C MET A 136 -4.84 4.92 11.47
N ASP A 137 -5.83 4.26 10.87
CA ASP A 137 -6.69 3.27 11.50
C ASP A 137 -6.14 1.87 11.19
N PHE A 138 -6.29 0.93 12.15
CA PHE A 138 -5.78 -0.42 12.04
C PHE A 138 -6.83 -1.45 12.43
N VAL A 139 -6.85 -2.57 11.70
CA VAL A 139 -7.58 -3.79 12.06
C VAL A 139 -6.66 -4.99 11.91
N LYS A 140 -6.83 -6.01 12.73
CA LYS A 140 -6.09 -7.25 12.54
C LYS A 140 -6.43 -7.89 11.21
N ALA A 141 -5.39 -8.27 10.47
CA ALA A 141 -5.55 -9.02 9.24
C ALA A 141 -5.61 -10.52 9.51
N GLU A 142 -6.26 -11.24 8.61
CA GLU A 142 -6.11 -12.68 8.53
C GLU A 142 -4.69 -13.01 8.01
N GLY A 143 -4.12 -14.08 8.54
CA GLY A 143 -2.75 -14.47 8.20
C GLY A 143 -1.70 -13.80 9.10
N SER A 144 -0.46 -13.98 8.72
CA SER A 144 0.70 -13.58 9.50
C SER A 144 1.62 -12.68 8.70
N TYR A 145 2.25 -11.73 9.37
CA TYR A 145 3.35 -10.94 8.82
C TYR A 145 4.66 -11.67 9.07
N TRP A 146 5.45 -11.88 8.04
CA TRP A 146 6.77 -12.53 8.09
C TRP A 146 7.51 -12.29 6.77
N PHE A 147 8.77 -12.75 6.68
CA PHE A 147 9.64 -12.57 5.52
C PHE A 147 9.03 -12.93 4.15
N GLY A 148 8.16 -13.92 4.05
CA GLY A 148 7.46 -14.33 2.82
C GLY A 148 6.06 -13.74 2.67
N ASN A 149 5.66 -12.80 3.54
CA ASN A 149 4.37 -12.11 3.50
C ASN A 149 4.50 -10.72 4.14
N THR A 150 5.28 -9.87 3.51
CA THR A 150 5.56 -8.49 3.94
C THR A 150 4.56 -7.50 3.35
N CYS A 151 4.66 -6.22 3.73
CA CYS A 151 3.87 -5.15 3.09
C CYS A 151 4.10 -5.07 1.58
N ALA A 152 5.32 -5.35 1.10
CA ALA A 152 5.63 -5.33 -0.32
C ALA A 152 5.05 -6.53 -1.08
N ASP A 153 4.95 -7.71 -0.43
CA ASP A 153 4.31 -8.88 -1.04
C ASP A 153 2.82 -8.65 -1.19
N VAL A 154 2.15 -8.21 -0.11
CA VAL A 154 0.71 -7.94 -0.13
C VAL A 154 0.37 -6.78 -1.08
N ALA A 155 1.19 -5.72 -1.14
CA ALA A 155 0.99 -4.64 -2.11
C ALA A 155 1.18 -5.11 -3.56
N ALA A 156 2.03 -6.12 -3.82
CA ALA A 156 2.15 -6.75 -5.13
C ALA A 156 0.87 -7.52 -5.50
N ASP A 157 0.34 -8.34 -4.59
CA ASP A 157 -0.93 -9.05 -4.78
C ASP A 157 -2.09 -8.05 -5.05
N TRP A 158 -2.08 -6.90 -4.38
CA TRP A 158 -3.05 -5.83 -4.63
C TRP A 158 -2.88 -5.18 -6.01
N CYS A 159 -1.63 -4.99 -6.47
CA CYS A 159 -1.39 -4.54 -7.84
C CYS A 159 -1.94 -5.54 -8.87
N GLU A 160 -1.79 -6.85 -8.64
CA GLU A 160 -2.36 -7.89 -9.49
C GLU A 160 -3.90 -7.88 -9.48
N GLN A 161 -4.54 -7.69 -8.33
CA GLN A 161 -6.00 -7.50 -8.22
C GLN A 161 -6.47 -6.27 -9.02
N LEU A 162 -5.66 -5.21 -9.06
CA LEU A 162 -5.90 -4.00 -9.86
C LEU A 162 -5.64 -4.20 -11.37
N GLY A 163 -5.17 -5.40 -11.77
CA GLY A 163 -4.95 -5.78 -13.16
C GLY A 163 -3.53 -5.52 -13.68
N CYS A 164 -2.60 -5.23 -12.81
CA CYS A 164 -1.19 -5.07 -13.16
C CYS A 164 -0.50 -6.44 -13.18
N ASP A 165 0.59 -6.55 -13.95
CA ASP A 165 1.54 -7.65 -13.80
C ASP A 165 2.65 -7.23 -12.85
N VAL A 166 3.12 -8.14 -11.99
CA VAL A 166 4.22 -7.87 -11.06
C VAL A 166 5.39 -8.80 -11.32
N GLY A 167 6.56 -8.21 -11.54
CA GLY A 167 7.79 -8.96 -11.77
C GLY A 167 8.17 -9.82 -10.56
N TRP A 168 8.53 -11.07 -10.83
CA TRP A 168 8.94 -12.01 -9.80
C TRP A 168 10.32 -11.67 -9.23
N VAL A 169 10.46 -11.75 -7.92
CA VAL A 169 11.74 -11.69 -7.20
C VAL A 169 11.70 -12.68 -6.03
N LEU A 170 12.86 -13.20 -5.63
CA LEU A 170 12.94 -14.16 -4.52
C LEU A 170 12.57 -13.51 -3.17
N ILE A 171 12.95 -12.26 -2.99
CA ILE A 171 12.69 -11.45 -1.79
C ILE A 171 12.19 -10.09 -2.27
N ARG A 172 11.01 -9.70 -1.83
CA ARG A 172 10.42 -8.41 -2.19
C ARG A 172 10.53 -7.44 -1.04
N GLY A 173 11.38 -6.42 -1.19
CA GLY A 173 11.53 -5.34 -0.23
C GLY A 173 10.82 -4.05 -0.64
N SER A 174 10.49 -3.90 -1.94
CA SER A 174 9.83 -2.71 -2.46
C SER A 174 9.16 -2.99 -3.81
N LEU A 175 8.31 -2.05 -4.24
CA LEU A 175 7.66 -2.02 -5.55
C LEU A 175 7.96 -0.71 -6.27
N ARG A 176 8.10 -0.76 -7.59
CA ARG A 176 8.16 0.42 -8.45
C ARG A 176 7.35 0.18 -9.73
N VAL A 177 6.58 1.17 -10.12
CA VAL A 177 5.89 1.12 -11.41
C VAL A 177 6.91 1.36 -12.53
N LYS A 178 6.95 0.47 -13.52
CA LYS A 178 7.82 0.60 -14.67
C LYS A 178 7.48 1.89 -15.42
N ARG A 179 8.46 2.77 -15.57
CA ARG A 179 8.32 3.98 -16.40
C ARG A 179 8.26 3.57 -17.87
N GLU A 180 7.32 4.13 -18.61
CA GLU A 180 7.38 4.05 -20.07
C GLU A 180 8.63 4.78 -20.55
N ALA A 181 9.34 4.17 -21.49
CA ALA A 181 10.41 4.89 -22.17
C ALA A 181 9.79 6.12 -22.86
N ALA A 182 10.31 7.30 -22.60
CA ALA A 182 9.90 8.50 -23.34
C ALA A 182 10.13 8.22 -24.83
N ARG A 183 9.03 8.27 -25.61
CA ARG A 183 9.09 8.15 -27.06
C ARG A 183 9.60 9.42 -27.69
#